data_5bc38817da1a96c852862d22f89f31db
#
_entry.id   5bc38817da1a96c852862d22f89f31db
#
_cell.length_a   1.000
_cell.length_b   1.000
_cell.length_c   1.000
_cell.angle_alpha   90.00
_cell.angle_beta   90.00
_cell.angle_gamma   90.00
#
_symmetry.space_group_name_H-M   'P 1'
#
loop_
_entity.id
_entity.type
_entity.pdbx_description
1 polymer ?
#
loop_
_entity_poly.entity_id
_entity_poly.type
_entity_poly.pdbx_seq_one_letter_code
_entity_poly.pdbx_strand_id
1 'polypeptide(L)'
;MDVLLSSSEGTVARITLNRPEKRNALNSELLLALRQEFARLKTDSSIKVIILEANGKAFCAGADLAYLREVSKFSAMENLADSQLLQETFHEIYTSPKPVIAKVHGAAIAGGCGLASVCDIVIAAKNGGKFGYSEVKIGFIPAVVMVYLLRKIGDTRARRL
;
A
#
# COMPACT_ATOMS: atom_id res chain seq x y z
N MET A 1 15.95 1.37 12.12
CA MET A 1 15.22 0.08 11.96
C MET A 1 14.58 0.13 10.60
N ASP A 2 14.78 -0.89 9.77
CA ASP A 2 14.30 -0.84 8.39
C ASP A 2 12.77 -0.78 8.34
N VAL A 3 12.22 0.15 7.57
CA VAL A 3 10.77 0.38 7.43
C VAL A 3 10.07 -0.73 6.65
N LEU A 4 10.85 -1.54 5.92
CA LEU A 4 10.42 -2.67 5.12
C LEU A 4 11.38 -3.84 5.34
N LEU A 5 10.86 -5.03 5.51
CA LEU A 5 11.66 -6.26 5.54
C LEU A 5 11.34 -7.09 4.30
N SER A 6 12.36 -7.74 3.76
CA SER A 6 12.20 -8.66 2.63
C SER A 6 12.88 -9.99 2.94
N SER A 7 12.20 -11.08 2.60
CA SER A 7 12.74 -12.44 2.68
C SER A 7 12.18 -13.30 1.55
N SER A 8 12.83 -14.40 1.24
CA SER A 8 12.33 -15.36 0.26
C SER A 8 12.47 -16.78 0.78
N GLU A 9 11.49 -17.60 0.47
CA GLU A 9 11.46 -19.03 0.76
C GLU A 9 11.04 -19.77 -0.51
N GLY A 10 11.96 -20.53 -1.08
CA GLY A 10 11.76 -21.14 -2.39
C GLY A 10 11.46 -20.08 -3.46
N THR A 11 10.30 -20.17 -4.11
CA THR A 11 9.88 -19.22 -5.16
C THR A 11 8.96 -18.12 -4.67
N VAL A 12 8.76 -17.98 -3.36
CA VAL A 12 7.88 -16.99 -2.74
C VAL A 12 8.71 -15.90 -2.05
N ALA A 13 8.51 -14.65 -2.46
CA ALA A 13 9.04 -13.49 -1.75
C ALA A 13 8.00 -12.97 -0.75
N ARG A 14 8.46 -12.55 0.43
CA ARG A 14 7.65 -11.87 1.44
C ARG A 14 8.18 -10.47 1.64
N ILE A 15 7.32 -9.50 1.45
CA ILE A 15 7.55 -8.09 1.77
C ILE A 15 6.73 -7.77 3.01
N THR A 16 7.39 -7.34 4.08
CA THR A 16 6.74 -7.04 5.35
C THR A 16 6.88 -5.57 5.69
N LEU A 17 5.76 -4.84 5.76
CA LEU A 17 5.72 -3.47 6.27
C LEU A 17 6.16 -3.48 7.74
N ASN A 18 7.16 -2.66 8.09
CA ASN A 18 7.80 -2.74 9.40
C ASN A 18 7.92 -1.39 10.11
N ARG A 19 6.78 -0.70 10.22
CA ARG A 19 6.60 0.49 11.06
C ARG A 19 5.44 0.27 12.06
N PRO A 20 5.50 -0.79 12.90
CA PRO A 20 4.35 -1.19 13.74
C PRO A 20 3.93 -0.11 14.73
N GLU A 21 4.85 0.71 15.24
CA GLU A 21 4.61 1.84 16.16
C GLU A 21 3.80 2.97 15.49
N LYS A 22 3.88 3.08 14.16
CA LYS A 22 3.09 3.99 13.31
C LYS A 22 1.95 3.28 12.60
N ARG A 23 1.61 2.04 13.00
CA ARG A 23 0.59 1.20 12.36
C ARG A 23 0.83 1.06 10.84
N ASN A 24 2.09 1.01 10.45
CA ASN A 24 2.54 0.91 9.05
C ASN A 24 1.98 2.02 8.15
N ALA A 25 1.79 3.22 8.69
CA ALA A 25 1.32 4.37 7.93
C ALA A 25 2.32 4.76 6.84
N LEU A 26 1.78 5.16 5.68
CA LEU A 26 2.54 5.51 4.48
C LEU A 26 3.21 6.87 4.65
N ASN A 27 4.50 6.90 4.36
CA ASN A 27 5.31 8.09 4.16
C ASN A 27 6.24 7.87 2.97
N SER A 28 6.96 8.88 2.55
CA SER A 28 7.87 8.79 1.39
C SER A 28 8.94 7.70 1.54
N GLU A 29 9.49 7.50 2.74
CA GLU A 29 10.49 6.47 3.01
C GLU A 29 9.95 5.05 2.75
N LEU A 30 8.76 4.74 3.28
CA LEU A 30 8.12 3.43 3.07
C LEU A 30 7.71 3.23 1.60
N LEU A 31 7.20 4.28 0.94
CA LEU A 31 6.83 4.21 -0.47
C LEU A 31 8.04 3.94 -1.36
N LEU A 32 9.17 4.64 -1.12
CA LEU A 32 10.43 4.40 -1.83
C LEU A 32 10.95 2.99 -1.62
N ALA A 33 10.93 2.50 -0.37
CA ALA A 33 11.37 1.14 -0.04
C ALA A 33 10.50 0.09 -0.75
N LEU A 34 9.17 0.25 -0.76
CA LEU A 34 8.25 -0.62 -1.49
C LEU A 34 8.56 -0.62 -2.98
N ARG A 35 8.67 0.55 -3.59
CA ARG A 35 8.94 0.69 -5.03
C ARG A 35 10.25 0.02 -5.42
N GLN A 36 11.32 0.24 -4.66
CA GLN A 36 12.62 -0.38 -4.89
C GLN A 36 12.56 -1.91 -4.80
N GLU A 37 11.88 -2.43 -3.78
CA GLU A 37 11.79 -3.87 -3.59
C GLU A 37 10.92 -4.54 -4.66
N PHE A 38 9.80 -3.94 -5.07
CA PHE A 38 9.01 -4.47 -6.18
C PHE A 38 9.78 -4.43 -7.51
N ALA A 39 10.55 -3.37 -7.78
CA ALA A 39 11.40 -3.27 -8.96
C ALA A 39 12.49 -4.37 -8.95
N ARG A 40 13.11 -4.65 -7.81
CA ARG A 40 14.08 -5.75 -7.65
C ARG A 40 13.43 -7.10 -7.91
N LEU A 41 12.30 -7.38 -7.27
CA LEU A 41 11.60 -8.67 -7.41
C LEU A 41 11.04 -8.90 -8.80
N LYS A 42 10.70 -7.85 -9.53
CA LYS A 42 10.23 -7.92 -10.92
C LYS A 42 11.22 -8.66 -11.83
N THR A 43 12.50 -8.42 -11.65
CA THR A 43 13.58 -9.00 -12.47
C THR A 43 14.14 -10.30 -11.92
N ASP A 44 13.85 -10.67 -10.67
CA ASP A 44 14.35 -11.88 -10.03
C ASP A 44 13.59 -13.12 -10.56
N SER A 45 14.22 -13.87 -11.47
CA SER A 45 13.61 -15.06 -12.09
C SER A 45 13.34 -16.22 -11.13
N SER A 46 13.99 -16.23 -9.96
CA SER A 46 13.78 -17.26 -8.92
C SER A 46 12.43 -17.09 -8.21
N ILE A 47 11.90 -15.87 -8.14
CA ILE A 47 10.64 -15.56 -7.47
C ILE A 47 9.46 -15.68 -8.44
N LYS A 48 8.41 -16.37 -8.02
CA LYS A 48 7.17 -16.56 -8.79
C LYS A 48 5.94 -15.88 -8.18
N VAL A 49 5.95 -15.65 -6.86
CA VAL A 49 4.83 -15.04 -6.12
C VAL A 49 5.38 -14.07 -5.08
N ILE A 50 4.70 -12.96 -4.88
CA ILE A 50 5.02 -11.96 -3.86
C ILE A 50 3.88 -11.91 -2.84
N ILE A 51 4.21 -12.00 -1.54
CA ILE A 51 3.28 -11.80 -0.44
C ILE A 51 3.62 -10.46 0.21
N LEU A 52 2.66 -9.56 0.25
CA LEU A 52 2.74 -8.30 0.99
C LEU A 52 2.00 -8.46 2.32
N GLU A 53 2.73 -8.37 3.41
CA GLU A 53 2.23 -8.50 4.78
C GLU A 53 2.76 -7.37 5.68
N ALA A 54 2.41 -7.38 6.95
CA ALA A 54 2.80 -6.31 7.86
C ALA A 54 3.03 -6.81 9.29
N ASN A 55 3.95 -6.19 9.99
CA ASN A 55 4.18 -6.39 11.41
C ASN A 55 3.24 -5.53 12.26
N GLY A 56 2.99 -5.96 13.50
CA GLY A 56 2.20 -5.21 14.48
C GLY A 56 0.69 -5.46 14.38
N LYS A 57 -0.13 -4.51 14.86
CA LYS A 57 -1.60 -4.67 15.02
C LYS A 57 -2.41 -4.30 13.78
N ALA A 58 -1.83 -3.58 12.84
CA ALA A 58 -2.49 -3.11 11.63
C ALA A 58 -1.71 -3.53 10.39
N PHE A 59 -2.43 -3.78 9.30
CA PHE A 59 -1.79 -3.93 8.00
C PHE A 59 -1.19 -2.59 7.56
N CYS A 60 -2.03 -1.55 7.40
CA CYS A 60 -1.59 -0.19 7.09
C CYS A 60 -2.71 0.81 7.44
N ALA A 61 -2.38 1.83 8.22
CA ALA A 61 -3.37 2.83 8.68
C ALA A 61 -3.59 3.99 7.70
N GLY A 62 -3.03 3.93 6.48
CA GLY A 62 -3.11 5.00 5.50
C GLY A 62 -1.95 5.98 5.62
N ALA A 63 -2.16 7.24 5.26
CA ALA A 63 -1.11 8.26 5.33
C ALA A 63 -0.67 8.54 6.77
N ASP A 64 0.64 8.73 6.96
CA ASP A 64 1.20 9.13 8.26
C ASP A 64 0.77 10.59 8.56
N LEU A 65 0.02 10.78 9.65
CA LEU A 65 -0.53 12.09 10.01
C LEU A 65 0.56 13.15 10.31
N ALA A 66 1.72 12.73 10.84
CA ALA A 66 2.84 13.63 11.02
C ALA A 66 3.40 14.07 9.67
N TYR A 67 3.54 13.12 8.74
CA TYR A 67 3.96 13.38 7.37
C TYR A 67 2.97 14.31 6.63
N LEU A 68 1.66 14.11 6.78
CA LEU A 68 0.66 15.02 6.18
C LEU A 68 0.80 16.47 6.65
N ARG A 69 1.23 16.70 7.90
CA ARG A 69 1.52 18.06 8.42
C ARG A 69 2.77 18.67 7.75
N GLU A 70 3.72 17.86 7.34
CA GLU A 70 4.89 18.32 6.58
C GLU A 70 4.48 18.63 5.14
N VAL A 71 3.75 17.73 4.50
CA VAL A 71 3.22 17.89 3.13
C VAL A 71 2.35 19.16 3.00
N SER A 72 1.63 19.55 4.04
CA SER A 72 0.83 20.79 4.02
C SER A 72 1.67 22.09 3.87
N LYS A 73 2.98 21.99 4.06
CA LYS A 73 3.93 23.11 3.89
C LYS A 73 4.67 23.07 2.55
N PHE A 74 4.48 22.02 1.80
CA PHE A 74 5.14 21.80 0.51
C PHE A 74 4.64 22.78 -0.54
N SER A 75 5.52 23.18 -1.43
CA SER A 75 5.15 23.87 -2.68
C SER A 75 4.29 22.96 -3.57
N ALA A 76 3.66 23.55 -4.57
CA ALA A 76 2.87 22.78 -5.54
C ALA A 76 3.70 21.70 -6.26
N MET A 77 4.98 21.97 -6.55
CA MET A 77 5.88 21.00 -7.21
C MET A 77 6.26 19.86 -6.27
N GLU A 78 6.53 20.13 -5.00
CA GLU A 78 6.82 19.11 -3.99
C GLU A 78 5.59 18.22 -3.73
N ASN A 79 4.39 18.80 -3.65
CA ASN A 79 3.14 18.05 -3.53
C ASN A 79 2.86 17.17 -4.75
N LEU A 80 3.19 17.66 -5.95
CA LEU A 80 3.09 16.87 -7.18
C LEU A 80 4.05 15.68 -7.12
N ALA A 81 5.31 15.90 -6.73
CA ALA A 81 6.32 14.84 -6.62
C ALA A 81 5.92 13.78 -5.58
N ASP A 82 5.36 14.18 -4.43
CA ASP A 82 4.86 13.29 -3.40
C ASP A 82 3.70 12.42 -3.91
N SER A 83 2.73 13.04 -4.58
CA SER A 83 1.59 12.35 -5.19
C SER A 83 2.03 11.38 -6.29
N GLN A 84 3.04 11.77 -7.08
CA GLN A 84 3.63 10.91 -8.10
C GLN A 84 4.32 9.69 -7.48
N LEU A 85 5.07 9.86 -6.40
CA LEU A 85 5.70 8.75 -5.69
C LEU A 85 4.67 7.71 -5.23
N LEU A 86 3.55 8.16 -4.65
CA LEU A 86 2.46 7.26 -4.25
C LEU A 86 1.87 6.53 -5.46
N GLN A 87 1.55 7.28 -6.51
CA GLN A 87 0.97 6.74 -7.73
C GLN A 87 1.90 5.73 -8.42
N GLU A 88 3.18 6.04 -8.56
CA GLU A 88 4.18 5.16 -9.17
C GLU A 88 4.41 3.89 -8.34
N THR A 89 4.44 4.01 -7.01
CA THR A 89 4.54 2.84 -6.12
C THR A 89 3.36 1.90 -6.29
N PHE A 90 2.14 2.44 -6.31
CA PHE A 90 0.93 1.65 -6.51
C PHE A 90 0.86 1.05 -7.91
N HIS A 91 1.31 1.80 -8.90
CA HIS A 91 1.38 1.32 -10.29
C HIS A 91 2.36 0.16 -10.45
N GLU A 92 3.54 0.24 -9.84
CA GLU A 92 4.54 -0.85 -9.87
C GLU A 92 4.00 -2.15 -9.26
N ILE A 93 3.25 -2.05 -8.15
CA ILE A 93 2.59 -3.21 -7.54
C ILE A 93 1.49 -3.77 -8.46
N TYR A 94 0.62 -2.89 -8.96
CA TYR A 94 -0.52 -3.26 -9.81
C TYR A 94 -0.12 -3.88 -11.15
N THR A 95 1.02 -3.45 -11.71
CA THR A 95 1.54 -3.97 -12.99
C THR A 95 2.63 -5.01 -12.81
N SER A 96 2.80 -5.55 -11.59
CA SER A 96 3.74 -6.63 -11.32
C SER A 96 3.50 -7.80 -12.28
N PRO A 97 4.54 -8.34 -12.95
CA PRO A 97 4.40 -9.53 -13.77
C PRO A 97 4.23 -10.81 -12.95
N LYS A 98 4.33 -10.70 -11.62
CA LYS A 98 4.18 -11.81 -10.68
C LYS A 98 2.95 -11.58 -9.82
N PRO A 99 2.16 -12.60 -9.52
CA PRO A 99 1.01 -12.47 -8.62
C PRO A 99 1.44 -11.87 -7.28
N VAL A 100 0.71 -10.85 -6.85
CA VAL A 100 0.91 -10.17 -5.56
C VAL A 100 -0.29 -10.46 -4.66
N ILE A 101 -0.01 -11.03 -3.49
CA ILE A 101 -1.02 -11.39 -2.49
C ILE A 101 -0.88 -10.47 -1.29
N ALA A 102 -1.89 -9.65 -0.99
CA ALA A 102 -1.97 -8.91 0.26
C ALA A 102 -2.50 -9.81 1.38
N LYS A 103 -1.71 -10.05 2.42
CA LYS A 103 -2.10 -10.78 3.63
C LYS A 103 -2.47 -9.78 4.73
N VAL A 104 -3.76 -9.51 4.87
CA VAL A 104 -4.31 -8.46 5.74
C VAL A 104 -4.81 -9.05 7.05
N HIS A 105 -4.00 -8.97 8.10
CA HIS A 105 -4.34 -9.50 9.43
C HIS A 105 -5.03 -8.48 10.34
N GLY A 106 -4.94 -7.20 10.02
CA GLY A 106 -5.43 -6.08 10.82
C GLY A 106 -6.07 -5.00 9.96
N ALA A 107 -6.19 -3.79 10.49
CA ALA A 107 -6.80 -2.66 9.80
C ALA A 107 -5.99 -2.25 8.55
N ALA A 108 -6.68 -2.09 7.43
CA ALA A 108 -6.22 -1.51 6.17
C ALA A 108 -7.11 -0.32 5.83
N ILE A 109 -6.68 0.89 6.15
CA ILE A 109 -7.52 2.09 6.12
C ILE A 109 -6.97 3.11 5.12
N ALA A 110 -7.83 3.82 4.43
CA ALA A 110 -7.48 4.88 3.48
C ALA A 110 -6.44 4.39 2.45
N GLY A 111 -5.31 5.05 2.32
CA GLY A 111 -4.19 4.60 1.47
C GLY A 111 -3.73 3.17 1.78
N GLY A 112 -3.92 2.66 3.01
CA GLY A 112 -3.63 1.27 3.36
C GLY A 112 -4.64 0.28 2.76
N CYS A 113 -5.90 0.67 2.66
CA CYS A 113 -6.91 -0.07 1.90
C CYS A 113 -6.56 -0.05 0.41
N GLY A 114 -6.10 1.10 -0.09
CA GLY A 114 -5.57 1.24 -1.45
C GLY A 114 -4.40 0.31 -1.73
N LEU A 115 -3.41 0.25 -0.84
CA LEU A 115 -2.26 -0.64 -0.96
C LEU A 115 -2.66 -2.12 -1.04
N ALA A 116 -3.63 -2.55 -0.24
CA ALA A 116 -4.19 -3.90 -0.36
C ALA A 116 -4.96 -4.08 -1.68
N SER A 117 -5.69 -3.06 -2.12
CA SER A 117 -6.53 -3.13 -3.33
C SER A 117 -5.73 -3.19 -4.63
N VAL A 118 -4.51 -2.68 -4.69
CA VAL A 118 -3.65 -2.78 -5.89
C VAL A 118 -3.03 -4.16 -6.06
N CYS A 119 -2.99 -4.99 -5.02
CA CYS A 119 -2.55 -6.39 -5.11
C CYS A 119 -3.56 -7.24 -5.88
N ASP A 120 -3.13 -8.34 -6.49
CA ASP A 120 -4.01 -9.22 -7.28
C ASP A 120 -5.04 -9.93 -6.40
N ILE A 121 -4.61 -10.45 -5.26
CA ILE A 121 -5.43 -11.22 -4.32
C ILE A 121 -5.30 -10.59 -2.93
N VAL A 122 -6.43 -10.47 -2.24
CA VAL A 122 -6.46 -10.02 -0.85
C VAL A 122 -6.97 -11.15 0.03
N ILE A 123 -6.13 -11.60 0.96
CA ILE A 123 -6.49 -12.58 1.98
C ILE A 123 -6.57 -11.86 3.31
N ALA A 124 -7.75 -11.82 3.91
CA ALA A 124 -8.01 -11.10 5.14
C ALA A 124 -8.29 -12.06 6.31
N ALA A 125 -7.77 -11.73 7.49
CA ALA A 125 -8.10 -12.45 8.70
C ALA A 125 -9.58 -12.23 9.07
N LYS A 126 -10.30 -13.32 9.34
CA LYS A 126 -11.76 -13.31 9.64
C LYS A 126 -12.14 -12.32 10.75
N ASN A 127 -11.34 -12.25 11.81
CA ASN A 127 -11.65 -11.45 13.00
C ASN A 127 -10.80 -10.16 13.11
N GLY A 128 -9.89 -9.88 12.14
CA GLY A 128 -8.93 -8.76 12.23
C GLY A 128 -8.91 -7.86 11.02
N GLY A 129 -9.18 -8.41 9.83
CA GLY A 129 -9.17 -7.66 8.58
C GLY A 129 -10.31 -6.63 8.55
N LYS A 130 -9.95 -5.35 8.58
CA LYS A 130 -10.90 -4.22 8.47
C LYS A 130 -10.46 -3.33 7.32
N PHE A 131 -11.38 -3.02 6.43
CA PHE A 131 -11.13 -2.17 5.27
C PHE A 131 -12.01 -0.92 5.33
N GLY A 132 -11.49 0.19 4.84
CA GLY A 132 -12.29 1.41 4.74
C GLY A 132 -11.53 2.57 4.13
N TYR A 133 -12.28 3.40 3.42
CA TYR A 133 -11.82 4.67 2.90
C TYR A 133 -12.34 5.78 3.82
N SER A 134 -11.44 6.44 4.53
CA SER A 134 -11.78 7.44 5.54
C SER A 134 -11.27 8.83 5.20
N GLU A 135 -10.77 9.03 4.00
CA GLU A 135 -10.15 10.25 3.51
C GLU A 135 -11.08 11.47 3.66
N VAL A 136 -12.35 11.30 3.40
CA VAL A 136 -13.39 12.33 3.52
C VAL A 136 -13.45 12.94 4.93
N LYS A 137 -13.11 12.17 5.97
CA LYS A 137 -13.11 12.67 7.36
C LYS A 137 -12.03 13.71 7.65
N ILE A 138 -11.02 13.78 6.80
CA ILE A 138 -9.90 14.73 6.90
C ILE A 138 -9.81 15.65 5.67
N GLY A 139 -10.88 15.70 4.85
CA GLY A 139 -10.97 16.58 3.70
C GLY A 139 -10.19 16.13 2.46
N PHE A 140 -9.81 14.86 2.38
CA PHE A 140 -9.11 14.28 1.23
C PHE A 140 -10.05 13.46 0.35
N ILE A 141 -9.69 13.34 -0.93
CA ILE A 141 -10.32 12.45 -1.89
C ILE A 141 -9.33 11.31 -2.19
N PRO A 142 -9.75 10.03 -2.21
CA PRO A 142 -8.87 8.89 -2.51
C PRO A 142 -8.55 8.78 -4.01
N ALA A 143 -8.07 9.87 -4.63
CA ALA A 143 -7.94 10.00 -6.07
C ALA A 143 -7.05 8.93 -6.71
N VAL A 144 -5.87 8.68 -6.14
CA VAL A 144 -4.92 7.68 -6.66
C VAL A 144 -5.50 6.26 -6.55
N VAL A 145 -6.11 5.94 -5.41
CA VAL A 145 -6.65 4.61 -5.13
C VAL A 145 -7.90 4.31 -5.96
N MET A 146 -8.74 5.33 -6.17
CA MET A 146 -10.03 5.18 -6.86
C MET A 146 -9.86 4.63 -8.28
N VAL A 147 -8.78 4.97 -8.98
CA VAL A 147 -8.49 4.46 -10.32
C VAL A 147 -8.39 2.93 -10.33
N TYR A 148 -7.69 2.35 -9.36
CA TYR A 148 -7.52 0.89 -9.24
C TYR A 148 -8.79 0.22 -8.73
N LEU A 149 -9.46 0.85 -7.79
CA LEU A 149 -10.70 0.33 -7.21
C LEU A 149 -11.80 0.21 -8.28
N LEU A 150 -12.01 1.25 -9.08
CA LEU A 150 -12.97 1.24 -10.20
C LEU A 150 -12.68 0.10 -11.17
N ARG A 151 -11.43 -0.16 -11.51
CA ARG A 151 -11.04 -1.25 -12.40
C ARG A 151 -11.33 -2.63 -11.80
N LYS A 152 -11.18 -2.79 -10.49
CA LYS A 152 -11.34 -4.10 -9.81
C LYS A 152 -12.78 -4.45 -9.47
N ILE A 153 -13.58 -3.49 -9.03
CA ILE A 153 -14.94 -3.77 -8.53
C ILE A 153 -16.07 -3.10 -9.33
N GLY A 154 -15.71 -2.25 -10.28
CA GLY A 154 -16.65 -1.50 -11.12
C GLY A 154 -17.26 -0.30 -10.42
N ASP A 155 -17.82 0.62 -11.21
CA ASP A 155 -18.34 1.92 -10.76
C ASP A 155 -19.42 1.77 -9.67
N THR A 156 -20.42 0.92 -9.90
CA THR A 156 -21.56 0.76 -8.98
C THR A 156 -21.13 0.32 -7.57
N ARG A 157 -20.15 -0.56 -7.45
CA ARG A 157 -19.66 -1.02 -6.16
C ARG A 157 -18.72 -0.01 -5.50
N ALA A 158 -17.85 0.63 -6.31
CA ALA A 158 -16.93 1.63 -5.83
C ALA A 158 -17.65 2.86 -5.23
N ARG A 159 -18.80 3.25 -5.79
CA ARG A 159 -19.62 4.37 -5.26
C ARG A 159 -20.27 4.08 -3.91
N ARG A 160 -20.25 2.86 -3.43
CA ARG A 160 -20.86 2.47 -2.14
C ARG A 160 -19.83 2.41 -0.99
N LEU A 161 -18.56 2.63 -1.28
CA LEU A 161 -17.46 2.65 -0.32
C LEU A 161 -17.10 4.08 0.09
#